data_46dadae0ab52ca245be44122c84ab8f3
#
_entry.id   46dadae0ab52ca245be44122c84ab8f3
#
_cell.length_a   1.000
_cell.length_b   1.000
_cell.length_c   1.000
_cell.angle_alpha   90.00
_cell.angle_beta   90.00
_cell.angle_gamma   90.00
#
_symmetry.space_group_name_H-M   'P 1'
#
loop_
_entity.id
_entity.type
_entity.pdbx_description
1 polymer ?
#
loop_
_entity_poly.entity_id
_entity_poly.type
_entity_poly.pdbx_seq_one_letter_code
_entity_poly.pdbx_strand_id
1 'polypeptide(L)'
;CARDYIDRELDASLSGGELKRIEIANVLARGTKLSIFDEPEAGIDLWSFQNLIHVFEKMYEKIRGSILIISHQERILNMADKILYIKDGSVAAYGAKDQILPQLLKNQDSSTCKVLTDKLADGKKEVPVA
;
A
#
# COMPACT_ATOMS: atom_id res chain seq x y z
N CYS A 1 6.47 6.77 19.48
CA CYS A 1 7.22 5.50 19.61
C CYS A 1 6.30 4.45 20.26
N ALA A 2 6.47 3.12 20.01
CA ALA A 2 5.61 2.10 20.62
C ALA A 2 5.69 2.09 22.17
N ARG A 3 6.79 2.62 22.72
CA ARG A 3 6.95 2.76 24.18
C ARG A 3 5.89 3.67 24.83
N ASP A 4 5.36 4.62 24.09
CA ASP A 4 4.39 5.60 24.62
C ASP A 4 3.01 4.96 24.86
N TYR A 5 2.82 3.73 24.39
CA TYR A 5 1.55 2.97 24.46
C TYR A 5 1.60 1.75 25.38
N ILE A 6 2.77 1.44 26.00
CA ILE A 6 2.92 0.21 26.81
C ILE A 6 1.95 0.19 27.99
N ASP A 7 1.71 1.35 28.61
CA ASP A 7 0.86 1.51 29.80
C ASP A 7 -0.55 2.07 29.46
N ARG A 8 -0.90 2.20 28.18
CA ARG A 8 -2.21 2.68 27.75
C ARG A 8 -3.14 1.52 27.43
N GLU A 9 -4.39 1.64 27.84
CA GLU A 9 -5.45 0.73 27.37
C GLU A 9 -5.66 0.88 25.86
N LEU A 10 -5.87 -0.25 25.19
CA LEU A 10 -6.24 -0.29 23.77
C LEU A 10 -7.75 -0.06 23.68
N ASP A 11 -8.13 1.20 23.64
CA ASP A 11 -9.53 1.63 23.57
C ASP A 11 -9.82 2.40 22.26
N ALA A 12 -11.07 2.80 22.09
CA ALA A 12 -11.54 3.55 20.93
C ALA A 12 -10.95 4.99 20.81
N SER A 13 -10.13 5.43 21.78
CA SER A 13 -9.45 6.74 21.72
C SER A 13 -8.21 6.76 20.84
N LEU A 14 -7.70 5.59 20.45
CA LEU A 14 -6.55 5.47 19.59
C LEU A 14 -6.92 5.77 18.13
N SER A 15 -6.12 6.60 17.47
CA SER A 15 -6.23 6.81 16.03
C SER A 15 -5.88 5.54 15.24
N GLY A 16 -6.42 5.42 14.01
CA GLY A 16 -6.10 4.29 13.14
C GLY A 16 -4.60 4.11 12.91
N GLY A 17 -3.84 5.22 12.79
CA GLY A 17 -2.40 5.19 12.65
C GLY A 17 -1.66 4.73 13.92
N GLU A 18 -2.22 4.97 15.11
CA GLU A 18 -1.68 4.49 16.38
C GLU A 18 -1.89 2.99 16.53
N LEU A 19 -3.09 2.51 16.25
CA LEU A 19 -3.41 1.08 16.25
C LEU A 19 -2.51 0.31 15.28
N LYS A 20 -2.32 0.83 14.08
CA LYS A 20 -1.48 0.19 13.06
C LYS A 20 -0.02 0.08 13.51
N ARG A 21 0.51 1.09 14.20
CA ARG A 21 1.88 1.03 14.77
C ARG A 21 1.99 -0.04 15.85
N ILE A 22 0.96 -0.21 16.67
CA ILE A 22 0.91 -1.25 17.71
C ILE A 22 0.84 -2.64 17.07
N GLU A 23 -0.01 -2.84 16.04
CA GLU A 23 -0.09 -4.09 15.29
C GLU A 23 1.26 -4.49 14.70
N ILE A 24 1.95 -3.56 14.04
CA ILE A 24 3.27 -3.81 13.45
C ILE A 24 4.31 -4.11 14.54
N ALA A 25 4.27 -3.40 15.68
CA ALA A 25 5.16 -3.67 16.80
C ALA A 25 4.95 -5.08 17.36
N ASN A 26 3.71 -5.58 17.43
CA ASN A 26 3.39 -6.94 17.83
C ASN A 26 3.95 -7.99 16.86
N VAL A 27 3.86 -7.75 15.55
CA VAL A 27 4.45 -8.62 14.54
C VAL A 27 5.97 -8.68 14.70
N LEU A 28 6.61 -7.51 14.90
CA LEU A 28 8.05 -7.40 15.18
C LEU A 28 8.47 -8.19 16.41
N ALA A 29 7.71 -8.07 17.49
CA ALA A 29 8.01 -8.74 18.75
C ALA A 29 7.95 -10.28 18.65
N ARG A 30 7.13 -10.81 17.73
CA ARG A 30 7.01 -12.25 17.47
C ARG A 30 8.23 -12.86 16.80
N GLY A 31 9.06 -12.08 16.10
CA GLY A 31 10.27 -12.54 15.43
C GLY A 31 10.04 -13.64 14.38
N THR A 32 8.95 -13.54 13.62
CA THR A 32 8.56 -14.55 12.61
C THR A 32 9.50 -14.53 11.41
N LYS A 33 9.71 -15.70 10.78
CA LYS A 33 10.50 -15.81 9.54
C LYS A 33 9.79 -15.22 8.32
N LEU A 34 8.46 -15.16 8.35
CA LEU A 34 7.61 -14.54 7.34
C LEU A 34 6.58 -13.68 8.03
N SER A 35 6.48 -12.43 7.62
CA SER A 35 5.45 -11.49 8.05
C SER A 35 4.64 -11.04 6.84
N ILE A 36 3.31 -11.11 6.95
CA ILE A 36 2.39 -10.72 5.88
C ILE A 36 1.55 -9.54 6.36
N PHE A 37 1.49 -8.49 5.56
CA PHE A 37 0.68 -7.31 5.80
C PHE A 37 -0.26 -7.09 4.61
N ASP A 38 -1.54 -6.97 4.90
CA ASP A 38 -2.58 -6.72 3.91
C ASP A 38 -3.07 -5.27 4.06
N GLU A 39 -2.82 -4.46 3.04
CA GLU A 39 -3.13 -3.02 2.99
C GLU A 39 -2.83 -2.29 4.31
N PRO A 40 -1.58 -2.35 4.80
CA PRO A 40 -1.23 -1.77 6.11
C PRO A 40 -1.45 -0.26 6.18
N GLU A 41 -1.58 0.39 5.04
CA GLU A 41 -1.88 1.82 4.88
C GLU A 41 -3.36 2.17 4.93
N ALA A 42 -4.27 1.20 4.90
CA ALA A 42 -5.70 1.46 4.89
C ALA A 42 -6.16 2.23 6.14
N GLY A 43 -6.89 3.33 5.93
CA GLY A 43 -7.39 4.16 7.02
C GLY A 43 -6.35 5.05 7.73
N ILE A 44 -5.15 5.20 7.17
CA ILE A 44 -4.08 6.03 7.72
C ILE A 44 -4.01 7.37 6.96
N ASP A 45 -3.87 8.46 7.72
CA ASP A 45 -3.63 9.79 7.16
C ASP A 45 -2.22 9.93 6.55
N LEU A 46 -2.05 10.94 5.70
CA LEU A 46 -0.82 11.15 4.94
C LEU A 46 0.43 11.29 5.81
N TRP A 47 0.32 11.90 6.99
CA TRP A 47 1.45 12.11 7.90
C TRP A 47 1.83 10.82 8.63
N SER A 48 0.84 10.07 9.07
CA SER A 48 1.03 8.75 9.68
C SER A 48 1.55 7.75 8.69
N PHE A 49 1.21 7.88 7.40
CA PHE A 49 1.75 7.04 6.32
C PHE A 49 3.27 7.18 6.15
N GLN A 50 3.83 8.39 6.26
CA GLN A 50 5.29 8.59 6.24
C GLN A 50 5.98 7.81 7.37
N ASN A 51 5.39 7.86 8.57
CA ASN A 51 5.90 7.11 9.71
C ASN A 51 5.81 5.59 9.50
N LEU A 52 4.76 5.12 8.83
CA LEU A 52 4.58 3.70 8.49
C LEU A 52 5.72 3.20 7.58
N ILE A 53 6.08 3.97 6.55
CA ILE A 53 7.21 3.64 5.67
C ILE A 53 8.49 3.46 6.50
N HIS A 54 8.83 4.42 7.36
CA HIS A 54 10.01 4.32 8.22
C HIS A 54 9.99 3.12 9.19
N VAL A 55 8.81 2.72 9.64
CA VAL A 55 8.66 1.52 10.47
C VAL A 55 9.00 0.28 9.67
N PHE A 56 8.52 0.16 8.41
CA PHE A 56 8.85 -0.97 7.55
C PHE A 56 10.33 -1.02 7.17
N GLU A 57 10.96 0.12 6.86
CA GLU A 57 12.40 0.20 6.60
C GLU A 57 13.21 -0.33 7.79
N LYS A 58 12.93 0.17 9.00
CA LYS A 58 13.57 -0.30 10.24
C LYS A 58 13.26 -1.75 10.57
N MET A 59 12.08 -2.23 10.20
CA MET A 59 11.68 -3.60 10.36
C MET A 59 12.52 -4.51 9.45
N TYR A 60 12.69 -4.13 8.19
CA TYR A 60 13.51 -4.86 7.24
C TYR A 60 14.96 -5.00 7.68
N GLU A 61 15.56 -3.94 8.25
CA GLU A 61 16.91 -3.97 8.79
C GLU A 61 17.10 -4.93 9.97
N LYS A 62 16.05 -5.13 10.78
CA LYS A 62 16.12 -5.90 12.04
C LYS A 62 15.65 -7.34 11.93
N ILE A 63 14.73 -7.63 11.01
CA ILE A 63 14.16 -8.96 10.84
C ILE A 63 15.06 -9.80 9.94
N ARG A 64 15.49 -10.95 10.46
CA ARG A 64 16.12 -12.02 9.66
C ARG A 64 15.05 -12.88 8.99
N GLY A 65 14.16 -12.27 8.20
CA GLY A 65 13.03 -12.95 7.59
C GLY A 65 12.56 -12.24 6.32
N SER A 66 11.45 -12.73 5.76
CA SER A 66 10.80 -12.14 4.59
C SER A 66 9.57 -11.35 5.01
N ILE A 67 9.35 -10.22 4.35
CA ILE A 67 8.17 -9.38 4.52
C ILE A 67 7.40 -9.42 3.20
N LEU A 68 6.12 -9.79 3.26
CA LEU A 68 5.18 -9.71 2.16
C LEU A 68 4.17 -8.61 2.46
N ILE A 69 4.06 -7.62 1.58
CA ILE A 69 3.09 -6.54 1.72
C ILE A 69 2.17 -6.55 0.50
N ILE A 70 0.87 -6.63 0.75
CA ILE A 70 -0.16 -6.43 -0.26
C ILE A 70 -0.53 -4.96 -0.22
N SER A 71 -0.31 -4.22 -1.31
CA SER A 71 -0.57 -2.80 -1.39
C SER A 71 -0.68 -2.34 -2.85
N HIS A 72 -1.42 -1.26 -3.06
CA HIS A 72 -1.48 -0.54 -4.33
C HIS A 72 -0.76 0.83 -4.27
N GLN A 73 -0.17 1.17 -3.13
CA GLN A 73 0.51 2.45 -2.92
C GLN A 73 1.93 2.43 -3.51
N GLU A 74 2.19 3.32 -4.45
CA GLU A 74 3.49 3.42 -5.12
C GLU A 74 4.66 3.53 -4.14
N ARG A 75 4.50 4.27 -3.05
CA ARG A 75 5.55 4.44 -2.03
C ARG A 75 5.92 3.13 -1.35
N ILE A 76 4.94 2.25 -1.09
CA ILE A 76 5.20 0.91 -0.54
C ILE A 76 5.85 0.03 -1.60
N LEU A 77 5.37 0.08 -2.84
CA LEU A 77 5.96 -0.67 -3.94
C LEU A 77 7.42 -0.28 -4.19
N ASN A 78 7.77 1.01 -3.99
CA ASN A 78 9.14 1.50 -4.13
C ASN A 78 10.12 0.96 -3.08
N MET A 79 9.65 0.49 -1.91
CA MET A 79 10.50 -0.14 -0.89
C MET A 79 10.81 -1.61 -1.20
N ALA A 80 10.02 -2.26 -2.04
CA ALA A 80 10.13 -3.69 -2.30
C ALA A 80 11.41 -4.04 -3.07
N ASP A 81 12.01 -5.20 -2.79
CA ASP A 81 13.05 -5.79 -3.62
C ASP A 81 12.45 -6.42 -4.88
N LYS A 82 11.28 -7.06 -4.71
CA LYS A 82 10.56 -7.75 -5.79
C LYS A 82 9.08 -7.44 -5.73
N ILE A 83 8.44 -7.43 -6.89
CA ILE A 83 7.01 -7.22 -7.03
C ILE A 83 6.39 -8.46 -7.68
N LEU A 84 5.31 -8.94 -7.07
CA LEU A 84 4.41 -9.94 -7.63
C LEU A 84 3.12 -9.23 -8.02
N TYR A 85 2.82 -9.19 -9.32
CA TYR A 85 1.59 -8.60 -9.84
C TYR A 85 0.58 -9.69 -10.17
N ILE A 86 -0.58 -9.63 -9.52
CA ILE A 86 -1.69 -10.55 -9.74
C ILE A 86 -2.79 -9.79 -10.50
N LYS A 87 -3.29 -10.40 -11.57
CA LYS A 87 -4.38 -9.89 -12.37
C LYS A 87 -5.29 -11.04 -12.80
N ASP A 88 -6.60 -10.85 -12.73
CA ASP A 88 -7.60 -11.83 -13.15
C ASP A 88 -7.38 -13.25 -12.54
N GLY A 89 -7.01 -13.28 -11.25
CA GLY A 89 -6.77 -14.51 -10.50
C GLY A 89 -5.45 -15.23 -10.85
N SER A 90 -4.57 -14.62 -11.64
CA SER A 90 -3.31 -15.22 -12.11
C SER A 90 -2.13 -14.31 -11.87
N VAL A 91 -0.92 -14.90 -11.79
CA VAL A 91 0.33 -14.14 -11.73
C VAL A 91 0.60 -13.55 -13.12
N ALA A 92 0.42 -12.25 -13.27
CA ALA A 92 0.65 -11.53 -14.51
C ALA A 92 2.11 -11.12 -14.69
N ALA A 93 2.82 -10.80 -13.59
CA ALA A 93 4.25 -10.51 -13.61
C ALA A 93 4.89 -10.79 -12.24
N TYR A 94 6.18 -11.16 -12.27
CA TYR A 94 7.02 -11.31 -11.08
C TYR A 94 8.46 -10.97 -11.39
N GLY A 95 9.10 -10.18 -10.59
CA GLY A 95 10.52 -9.82 -10.80
C GLY A 95 11.01 -8.72 -9.88
N ALA A 96 12.20 -8.22 -10.15
CA ALA A 96 12.77 -7.09 -9.45
C ALA A 96 11.89 -5.85 -9.60
N LYS A 97 11.80 -5.04 -8.55
CA LYS A 97 11.00 -3.81 -8.53
C LYS A 97 11.28 -2.92 -9.74
N ASP A 98 12.54 -2.69 -10.06
CA ASP A 98 12.96 -1.79 -11.13
C ASP A 98 12.50 -2.24 -12.54
N GLN A 99 12.18 -3.51 -12.69
CA GLN A 99 11.63 -4.07 -13.94
C GLN A 99 10.11 -4.00 -13.99
N ILE A 100 9.45 -4.28 -12.86
CA ILE A 100 7.98 -4.44 -12.81
C ILE A 100 7.27 -3.11 -12.57
N LEU A 101 7.74 -2.29 -11.63
CA LEU A 101 7.06 -1.05 -11.23
C LEU A 101 6.85 -0.06 -12.39
N PRO A 102 7.83 0.22 -13.27
CA PRO A 102 7.61 1.13 -14.40
C PRO A 102 6.54 0.64 -15.38
N GLN A 103 6.35 -0.68 -15.51
CA GLN A 103 5.31 -1.25 -16.36
C GLN A 103 3.92 -1.08 -15.74
N LEU A 104 3.81 -1.22 -14.41
CA LEU A 104 2.55 -1.03 -13.70
C LEU A 104 2.09 0.43 -13.76
N LEU A 105 3.00 1.39 -13.56
CA LEU A 105 2.69 2.81 -13.61
C LEU A 105 2.22 3.24 -15.01
N LYS A 106 2.89 2.81 -16.07
CA LYS A 106 2.48 3.09 -17.46
C LYS A 106 1.09 2.55 -17.80
N ASN A 107 0.73 1.38 -17.26
CA ASN A 107 -0.58 0.79 -17.50
C ASN A 107 -1.72 1.50 -16.76
N GLN A 108 -1.45 2.16 -15.64
CA GLN A 108 -2.44 2.98 -14.92
C GLN A 108 -2.78 4.25 -15.70
N ASP A 109 -1.80 4.94 -16.28
CA ASP A 109 -2.03 6.14 -17.09
C ASP A 109 -2.88 5.86 -18.33
N SER A 110 -2.67 4.72 -18.99
CA SER A 110 -3.42 4.33 -20.18
C SER A 110 -4.88 3.95 -19.88
N SER A 111 -5.19 3.41 -18.72
CA SER A 111 -6.57 3.08 -18.32
C SER A 111 -7.36 4.32 -17.90
N THR A 112 -6.72 5.28 -17.24
CA THR A 112 -7.35 6.55 -16.85
C THR A 112 -7.67 7.40 -18.09
N CYS A 113 -6.79 7.41 -19.10
CA CYS A 113 -7.00 8.14 -20.36
C CYS A 113 -8.17 7.55 -21.18
N LYS A 114 -8.34 6.22 -21.23
CA LYS A 114 -9.47 5.58 -21.92
C LYS A 114 -10.82 5.92 -21.30
N VAL A 115 -10.92 5.92 -19.97
CA VAL A 115 -12.17 6.25 -19.26
C VAL A 115 -12.56 7.71 -19.48
N LEU A 116 -11.61 8.64 -19.62
CA LEU A 116 -11.88 10.03 -19.91
C LEU A 116 -12.29 10.26 -21.37
N THR A 117 -11.67 9.56 -22.33
CA THR A 117 -12.05 9.67 -23.75
C THR A 117 -13.42 9.09 -24.03
N ASP A 118 -13.81 7.98 -23.41
CA ASP A 118 -15.15 7.38 -23.57
C ASP A 118 -16.25 8.29 -22.97
N LYS A 119 -16.00 8.95 -21.82
CA LYS A 119 -16.94 9.90 -21.22
C LYS A 119 -17.08 11.20 -22.03
N LEU A 120 -16.03 11.63 -22.75
CA LEU A 120 -16.09 12.81 -23.63
C LEU A 120 -16.74 12.51 -24.99
N ALA A 121 -16.69 11.25 -25.45
CA ALA A 121 -17.35 10.83 -26.68
C ALA A 121 -18.88 10.69 -26.52
N ASP A 122 -19.36 10.33 -25.31
CA ASP A 122 -20.79 10.18 -25.02
C ASP A 122 -21.51 11.51 -24.68
N GLY A 123 -20.76 12.60 -24.54
CA GLY A 123 -21.26 13.93 -24.16
C GLY A 123 -21.80 14.78 -25.31
N LYS A 124 -21.82 14.29 -26.57
CA LYS A 124 -22.47 14.97 -27.71
C LYS A 124 -23.88 14.43 -27.96
N LYS A 125 -24.80 14.72 -27.05
CA LYS A 125 -26.24 14.74 -27.38
C LYS A 125 -26.70 16.18 -27.31
N GLU A 126 -27.20 16.59 -28.46
CA GLU A 126 -27.74 17.88 -28.80
C GLU A 126 -28.75 18.38 -27.76
N VAL A 127 -28.61 19.65 -27.38
CA VAL A 127 -29.66 20.41 -26.70
C VAL A 127 -30.61 20.90 -27.78
N PRO A 128 -31.90 20.55 -27.79
CA PRO A 128 -32.85 21.17 -28.69
C PRO A 128 -33.14 22.58 -28.22
N VAL A 129 -32.88 23.56 -29.10
CA VAL A 129 -33.29 24.93 -28.93
C VAL A 129 -34.79 25.02 -29.22
N ALA A 130 -35.55 25.39 -28.21
CA ALA A 130 -36.93 25.88 -28.37
C ALA A 130 -36.93 27.40 -28.32
#